data_83cee7cbeeb0cc1227d0585e638aed09
#
_entry.id   83cee7cbeeb0cc1227d0585e638aed09
#
_cell.length_a   1.000
_cell.length_b   1.000
_cell.length_c   1.000
_cell.angle_alpha   90.00
_cell.angle_beta   90.00
_cell.angle_gamma   90.00
#
_symmetry.space_group_name_H-M   'P 1'
#
loop_
_entity.id
_entity.type
_entity.pdbx_description
1 polymer ?
#
loop_
_entity_poly.entity_id
_entity_poly.type
_entity_poly.pdbx_seq_one_letter_code
_entity_poly.pdbx_strand_id
1 'polypeptide(L)'
;ARKTYKPKTDELSRQITNYSKKLAFDMEYAIMSNAEAHAEAGSTLAMMGGIPYFMKEELLDATLSTTDGSVTTTQKHGLSTGSWVMLKGTKLPKELTAGQRYYVRLDDTTPDTKFTLFNSLQDAVEKTNGISTLTDAGTAVKVLINNVVDAGNAKFTLDMIDDAMELAYYRGGHPTQIWLNPTQKRRFSTLARELHTVNRNQTDKKISDVTDVYESDFGVLEAKSHLNCSDDKIFLMDPSYWGLRYFDKPHLIPNSELAKTGSYEKFVITSTLSLQASQPLASAVINNVAR
;
A
#
# COMPACT_ATOMS: atom_id res chain seq x y z
N ALA A 1 32.61 -35.95 38.89
CA ALA A 1 32.75 -35.77 37.43
C ALA A 1 31.67 -34.84 36.92
N ARG A 2 31.99 -33.58 36.59
CA ARG A 2 31.10 -32.66 35.89
C ARG A 2 30.90 -33.22 34.48
N LYS A 3 29.71 -33.72 34.20
CA LYS A 3 29.30 -34.00 32.81
C LYS A 3 29.23 -32.66 32.05
N THR A 4 30.26 -32.37 31.29
CA THR A 4 30.26 -31.23 30.35
C THR A 4 29.29 -31.59 29.23
N TYR A 5 28.13 -30.97 29.24
CA TYR A 5 27.19 -31.05 28.13
C TYR A 5 27.84 -30.35 26.93
N LYS A 6 28.26 -31.09 25.92
CA LYS A 6 28.67 -30.54 24.65
C LYS A 6 27.39 -30.38 23.82
N PRO A 7 26.94 -29.15 23.54
CA PRO A 7 25.85 -28.97 22.60
C PRO A 7 26.24 -29.55 21.23
N LYS A 8 25.27 -30.18 20.54
CA LYS A 8 25.46 -30.78 19.23
C LYS A 8 25.83 -29.76 18.12
N THR A 9 25.59 -28.50 18.37
CA THR A 9 25.87 -27.39 17.47
C THR A 9 26.73 -26.36 18.19
N ASP A 10 27.63 -25.71 17.45
CA ASP A 10 28.40 -24.58 17.95
C ASP A 10 27.43 -23.48 18.39
N GLU A 11 27.57 -23.02 19.64
CA GLU A 11 26.69 -21.99 20.22
C GLU A 11 26.74 -20.69 19.41
N LEU A 12 27.92 -20.32 18.86
CA LEU A 12 28.09 -19.16 18.01
C LEU A 12 27.26 -19.28 16.73
N SER A 13 27.35 -20.42 16.05
CA SER A 13 26.58 -20.69 14.84
C SER A 13 25.06 -20.63 15.08
N ARG A 14 24.63 -21.15 16.24
CA ARG A 14 23.23 -21.08 16.66
C ARG A 14 22.77 -19.64 16.86
N GLN A 15 23.59 -18.83 17.55
CA GLN A 15 23.27 -17.41 17.78
C GLN A 15 23.26 -16.62 16.47
N ILE A 16 24.24 -16.80 15.59
CA ILE A 16 24.26 -16.16 14.26
C ILE A 16 22.98 -16.47 13.50
N THR A 17 22.56 -17.73 13.46
CA THR A 17 21.32 -18.14 12.80
C THR A 17 20.08 -17.45 13.41
N ASN A 18 20.01 -17.35 14.73
CA ASN A 18 18.88 -16.71 15.41
C ASN A 18 18.84 -15.19 15.13
N TYR A 19 19.98 -14.52 15.18
CA TYR A 19 20.05 -13.08 14.89
C TYR A 19 19.81 -12.77 13.40
N SER A 20 20.23 -13.65 12.49
CA SER A 20 19.89 -13.51 11.06
C SER A 20 18.38 -13.60 10.82
N LYS A 21 17.69 -14.53 11.51
CA LYS A 21 16.22 -14.60 11.46
C LYS A 21 15.56 -13.35 12.05
N LYS A 22 16.11 -12.84 13.16
CA LYS A 22 15.60 -11.60 13.76
C LYS A 22 15.76 -10.42 12.80
N LEU A 23 16.93 -10.27 12.15
CA LEU A 23 17.15 -9.22 11.15
C LEU A 23 16.14 -9.32 10.01
N ALA A 24 15.89 -10.52 9.49
CA ALA A 24 14.90 -10.72 8.42
C ALA A 24 13.50 -10.30 8.87
N PHE A 25 13.12 -10.61 10.12
CA PHE A 25 11.85 -10.19 10.69
C PHE A 25 11.76 -8.67 10.89
N ASP A 26 12.84 -8.05 11.37
CA ASP A 26 12.91 -6.59 11.54
C ASP A 26 12.82 -5.87 10.17
N MET A 27 13.43 -6.44 9.12
CA MET A 27 13.30 -5.95 7.75
C MET A 27 11.86 -6.05 7.22
N GLU A 28 11.21 -7.20 7.41
CA GLU A 28 9.80 -7.39 7.04
C GLU A 28 8.90 -6.41 7.78
N TYR A 29 9.13 -6.24 9.10
CA TYR A 29 8.40 -5.28 9.91
C TYR A 29 8.53 -3.84 9.35
N ALA A 30 9.74 -3.42 9.02
CA ALA A 30 9.97 -2.10 8.44
C ALA A 30 9.26 -1.91 7.08
N ILE A 31 9.23 -2.94 6.24
CA ILE A 31 8.53 -2.91 4.95
C ILE A 31 7.01 -2.78 5.14
N MET A 32 6.44 -3.51 6.10
CA MET A 32 5.00 -3.62 6.28
C MET A 32 4.39 -2.53 7.15
N SER A 33 5.18 -1.86 8.01
CA SER A 33 4.64 -0.93 9.02
C SER A 33 5.10 0.52 8.89
N ASN A 34 6.23 0.79 8.23
CA ASN A 34 6.73 2.17 8.14
C ASN A 34 5.82 3.04 7.24
N ALA A 35 5.12 3.97 7.88
CA ALA A 35 4.26 4.95 7.20
C ALA A 35 5.00 6.26 6.84
N GLU A 36 6.23 6.44 7.29
CA GLU A 36 7.05 7.62 7.09
C GLU A 36 8.45 7.25 6.60
N ALA A 37 9.12 8.19 5.97
CA ALA A 37 10.52 8.07 5.56
C ALA A 37 11.27 9.34 5.96
N HIS A 38 12.47 9.18 6.52
CA HIS A 38 13.33 10.29 6.86
C HIS A 38 14.76 10.03 6.37
N ALA A 39 15.40 11.10 5.88
CA ALA A 39 16.85 11.11 5.73
C ALA A 39 17.52 11.30 7.10
N GLU A 40 18.75 10.85 7.23
CA GLU A 40 19.57 11.12 8.41
C GLU A 40 19.76 12.63 8.58
N ALA A 41 19.41 13.16 9.76
CA ALA A 41 19.57 14.58 10.09
C ALA A 41 19.87 14.75 11.59
N GLY A 42 21.07 15.13 11.92
CA GLY A 42 21.51 15.36 13.30
C GLY A 42 21.41 14.10 14.15
N SER A 43 20.47 14.08 15.11
CA SER A 43 20.21 12.91 15.98
C SER A 43 19.13 11.96 15.46
N THR A 44 18.48 12.29 14.34
CA THR A 44 17.43 11.46 13.73
C THR A 44 18.07 10.45 12.79
N LEU A 45 17.85 9.17 13.07
CA LEU A 45 18.33 8.07 12.22
C LEU A 45 17.53 8.02 10.92
N ALA A 46 18.20 7.62 9.84
CA ALA A 46 17.52 7.36 8.56
C ALA A 46 16.49 6.24 8.73
N MET A 47 15.30 6.44 8.16
CA MET A 47 14.23 5.45 8.13
C MET A 47 13.68 5.33 6.72
N MET A 48 13.65 4.10 6.18
CA MET A 48 13.03 3.88 4.89
C MET A 48 11.52 3.89 4.99
N GLY A 49 10.84 4.42 3.96
CA GLY A 49 9.41 4.25 3.79
C GLY A 49 9.06 2.81 3.46
N GLY A 50 8.05 2.27 4.14
CA GLY A 50 7.45 0.97 3.85
C GLY A 50 6.32 1.06 2.83
N ILE A 51 5.61 -0.05 2.62
CA ILE A 51 4.43 -0.09 1.76
C ILE A 51 3.38 0.95 2.16
N PRO A 52 3.06 1.14 3.46
CA PRO A 52 2.11 2.15 3.87
C PRO A 52 2.52 3.59 3.53
N TYR A 53 3.83 3.86 3.44
CA TYR A 53 4.34 5.16 3.02
C TYR A 53 4.00 5.48 1.56
N PHE A 54 4.18 4.50 0.65
CA PHE A 54 3.91 4.68 -0.78
C PHE A 54 2.43 4.58 -1.13
N MET A 55 1.64 3.89 -0.30
CA MET A 55 0.21 3.65 -0.53
C MET A 55 -0.68 4.46 0.41
N LYS A 56 -0.14 5.48 1.06
CA LYS A 56 -0.96 6.40 1.86
C LYS A 56 -1.89 7.22 0.97
N GLU A 57 -3.01 7.62 1.54
CA GLU A 57 -3.90 8.58 0.91
C GLU A 57 -3.13 9.88 0.66
N GLU A 58 -2.93 10.24 -0.60
CA GLU A 58 -2.31 11.50 -0.97
C GLU A 58 -3.40 12.49 -1.35
N LEU A 59 -3.66 13.41 -0.43
CA LEU A 59 -4.65 14.46 -0.58
C LEU A 59 -3.92 15.78 -0.86
N LEU A 60 -4.00 16.26 -2.08
CA LEU A 60 -3.50 17.58 -2.45
C LEU A 60 -4.56 18.64 -2.17
N ASP A 61 -4.20 19.66 -1.41
CA ASP A 61 -5.05 20.84 -1.24
C ASP A 61 -5.29 21.50 -2.59
N ALA A 62 -6.54 21.77 -2.89
CA ALA A 62 -6.96 22.33 -4.17
C ALA A 62 -7.97 23.46 -4.01
N THR A 63 -7.93 24.38 -4.94
CA THR A 63 -8.93 25.44 -5.10
C THR A 63 -9.69 25.23 -6.41
N LEU A 64 -11.00 25.38 -6.35
CA LEU A 64 -11.88 25.30 -7.50
C LEU A 64 -12.22 26.69 -8.00
N SER A 65 -12.12 26.88 -9.30
CA SER A 65 -12.53 28.12 -9.96
C SER A 65 -14.00 28.04 -10.37
N THR A 66 -14.81 28.99 -9.95
CA THR A 66 -16.22 29.08 -10.31
C THR A 66 -16.45 29.59 -11.74
N THR A 67 -15.43 30.20 -12.35
CA THR A 67 -15.53 30.84 -13.67
C THR A 67 -15.27 29.85 -14.80
N ASP A 68 -14.27 28.99 -14.66
CA ASP A 68 -13.81 28.05 -15.69
C ASP A 68 -13.83 26.57 -15.25
N GLY A 69 -14.30 26.30 -14.02
CA GLY A 69 -14.37 24.95 -13.47
C GLY A 69 -13.00 24.30 -13.25
N SER A 70 -11.91 25.05 -13.36
CA SER A 70 -10.57 24.50 -13.18
C SER A 70 -10.25 24.22 -11.73
N VAL A 71 -9.43 23.21 -11.54
CA VAL A 71 -8.86 22.82 -10.24
C VAL A 71 -7.40 23.24 -10.22
N THR A 72 -7.00 23.99 -9.19
CA THR A 72 -5.61 24.37 -8.98
C THR A 72 -5.12 23.76 -7.69
N THR A 73 -4.06 22.95 -7.76
CA THR A 73 -3.42 22.31 -6.59
C THR A 73 -2.28 23.16 -6.05
N THR A 74 -2.05 23.10 -4.76
CA THR A 74 -0.96 23.83 -4.10
C THR A 74 0.42 23.26 -4.41
N GLN A 75 0.47 21.98 -4.79
CA GLN A 75 1.69 21.25 -5.16
C GLN A 75 1.53 20.63 -6.54
N LYS A 76 2.64 20.22 -7.15
CA LYS A 76 2.61 19.48 -8.42
C LYS A 76 1.88 18.15 -8.24
N HIS A 77 0.91 17.91 -9.09
CA HIS A 77 0.05 16.73 -8.96
C HIS A 77 0.55 15.50 -9.75
N GLY A 78 1.51 15.64 -10.67
CA GLY A 78 2.06 14.54 -11.46
C GLY A 78 1.07 13.78 -12.34
N LEU A 79 -0.11 14.35 -12.59
CA LEU A 79 -1.14 13.77 -13.44
C LEU A 79 -0.83 13.99 -14.92
N SER A 80 -1.44 13.20 -15.78
CA SER A 80 -1.46 13.38 -17.23
C SER A 80 -2.91 13.53 -17.74
N THR A 81 -3.09 14.10 -18.92
CA THR A 81 -4.42 14.15 -19.54
C THR A 81 -4.95 12.74 -19.76
N GLY A 82 -6.20 12.51 -19.35
CA GLY A 82 -6.82 11.19 -19.33
C GLY A 82 -6.69 10.45 -17.99
N SER A 83 -5.83 10.91 -17.06
CA SER A 83 -5.84 10.41 -15.68
C SER A 83 -7.18 10.75 -15.01
N TRP A 84 -7.53 10.00 -13.98
CA TRP A 84 -8.70 10.28 -13.16
C TRP A 84 -8.30 10.64 -11.73
N VAL A 85 -9.16 11.40 -11.09
CA VAL A 85 -9.03 11.81 -9.68
C VAL A 85 -10.37 11.70 -8.98
N MET A 86 -10.34 11.62 -7.67
CA MET A 86 -11.52 11.78 -6.82
C MET A 86 -11.36 13.05 -5.98
N LEU A 87 -12.47 13.65 -5.62
CA LEU A 87 -12.50 14.85 -4.80
C LEU A 87 -13.04 14.52 -3.42
N LYS A 88 -12.40 15.08 -2.40
CA LYS A 88 -12.89 15.13 -1.02
C LYS A 88 -12.94 16.59 -0.56
N GLY A 89 -13.83 16.92 0.36
CA GLY A 89 -13.91 18.25 0.94
C GLY A 89 -14.98 18.31 2.01
N THR A 90 -14.91 19.33 2.87
CA THR A 90 -15.97 19.57 3.87
C THR A 90 -17.28 19.96 3.18
N LYS A 91 -17.19 20.70 2.10
CA LYS A 91 -18.29 21.04 1.19
C LYS A 91 -17.79 21.05 -0.22
N LEU A 92 -18.38 20.25 -1.10
CA LEU A 92 -18.15 20.29 -2.54
C LEU A 92 -19.26 21.11 -3.24
N PRO A 93 -18.98 21.74 -4.40
CA PRO A 93 -20.00 22.28 -5.27
C PRO A 93 -21.06 21.24 -5.63
N LYS A 94 -22.26 21.67 -5.96
CA LYS A 94 -23.38 20.75 -6.28
C LYS A 94 -23.12 19.89 -7.53
N GLU A 95 -22.29 20.37 -8.44
CA GLU A 95 -21.90 19.72 -9.68
C GLU A 95 -20.88 18.58 -9.45
N LEU A 96 -20.30 18.51 -8.23
CA LEU A 96 -19.26 17.56 -7.90
C LEU A 96 -19.72 16.65 -6.74
N THR A 97 -19.50 15.35 -6.90
CA THR A 97 -19.83 14.34 -5.88
C THR A 97 -18.54 13.80 -5.24
N ALA A 98 -18.52 13.74 -3.92
CA ALA A 98 -17.39 13.16 -3.20
C ALA A 98 -17.24 11.66 -3.54
N GLY A 99 -16.00 11.23 -3.80
CA GLY A 99 -15.70 9.85 -4.13
C GLY A 99 -16.03 9.43 -5.57
N GLN A 100 -16.65 10.30 -6.35
CA GLN A 100 -16.85 10.05 -7.78
C GLN A 100 -15.54 10.26 -8.55
N ARG A 101 -15.31 9.44 -9.58
CA ARG A 101 -14.19 9.60 -10.52
C ARG A 101 -14.45 10.70 -11.52
N TYR A 102 -13.48 11.58 -11.66
CA TYR A 102 -13.45 12.63 -12.69
C TYR A 102 -12.18 12.48 -13.49
N TYR A 103 -12.30 12.58 -14.81
CA TYR A 103 -11.15 12.55 -15.71
C TYR A 103 -10.53 13.93 -15.82
N VAL A 104 -9.22 13.95 -15.95
CA VAL A 104 -8.42 15.18 -15.90
C VAL A 104 -7.92 15.55 -17.29
N ARG A 105 -8.02 16.81 -17.62
CA ARG A 105 -7.26 17.42 -18.71
C ARG A 105 -6.39 18.52 -18.13
N LEU A 106 -5.11 18.44 -18.42
CA LEU A 106 -4.13 19.43 -17.98
C LEU A 106 -4.38 20.78 -18.65
N ASP A 107 -4.10 21.85 -17.92
CA ASP A 107 -4.09 23.20 -18.45
C ASP A 107 -2.87 23.39 -19.36
N ASP A 108 -3.06 24.05 -20.51
CA ASP A 108 -2.01 24.22 -21.51
C ASP A 108 -0.89 25.18 -21.04
N THR A 109 -1.18 26.03 -20.03
CA THR A 109 -0.25 27.05 -19.50
C THR A 109 0.45 26.58 -18.23
N THR A 110 -0.25 25.90 -17.33
CA THR A 110 0.25 25.46 -16.02
C THR A 110 -0.07 23.98 -15.78
N PRO A 111 0.48 23.07 -16.61
CA PRO A 111 0.08 21.66 -16.61
C PRO A 111 0.45 20.91 -15.32
N ASP A 112 1.39 21.43 -14.52
CA ASP A 112 1.86 20.77 -13.31
C ASP A 112 0.92 20.97 -12.11
N THR A 113 0.12 22.04 -12.11
CA THR A 113 -0.70 22.44 -10.95
C THR A 113 -2.14 22.73 -11.27
N LYS A 114 -2.50 22.88 -12.54
CA LYS A 114 -3.87 23.24 -12.96
C LYS A 114 -4.43 22.25 -13.98
N PHE A 115 -5.67 21.85 -13.77
CA PHE A 115 -6.40 20.97 -14.67
C PHE A 115 -7.91 21.23 -14.64
N THR A 116 -8.62 20.69 -15.62
CA THR A 116 -10.09 20.70 -15.70
C THR A 116 -10.65 19.29 -15.54
N LEU A 117 -11.88 19.20 -15.03
CA LEU A 117 -12.58 17.96 -14.74
C LEU A 117 -13.60 17.61 -15.82
N PHE A 118 -13.70 16.30 -16.10
CA PHE A 118 -14.63 15.74 -17.07
C PHE A 118 -15.28 14.48 -16.52
N ASN A 119 -16.49 14.18 -16.95
CA ASN A 119 -17.20 12.98 -16.51
C ASN A 119 -16.80 11.72 -17.30
N SER A 120 -16.20 11.88 -18.48
CA SER A 120 -15.74 10.76 -19.30
C SER A 120 -14.31 10.98 -19.80
N LEU A 121 -13.61 9.87 -20.07
CA LEU A 121 -12.26 9.89 -20.65
C LEU A 121 -12.25 10.54 -22.03
N GLN A 122 -13.26 10.22 -22.87
CA GLN A 122 -13.37 10.77 -24.21
C GLN A 122 -13.50 12.28 -24.18
N ASP A 123 -14.38 12.83 -23.34
CA ASP A 123 -14.55 14.27 -23.18
C ASP A 123 -13.26 14.96 -22.71
N ALA A 124 -12.50 14.33 -21.82
CA ALA A 124 -11.22 14.86 -21.35
C ALA A 124 -10.17 14.94 -22.47
N VAL A 125 -10.14 13.94 -23.36
CA VAL A 125 -9.21 13.91 -24.50
C VAL A 125 -9.63 14.90 -25.59
N GLU A 126 -10.93 14.93 -25.91
CA GLU A 126 -11.50 15.79 -27.00
C GLU A 126 -11.76 17.24 -26.56
N LYS A 127 -11.65 17.53 -25.24
CA LYS A 127 -11.97 18.86 -24.65
C LYS A 127 -13.43 19.28 -24.87
N THR A 128 -14.33 18.31 -24.76
CA THR A 128 -15.77 18.52 -24.88
C THR A 128 -16.47 18.29 -23.55
N ASN A 129 -17.61 18.92 -23.31
CA ASN A 129 -18.45 18.71 -22.13
C ASN A 129 -17.70 18.77 -20.75
N GLY A 130 -16.66 19.59 -20.65
CA GLY A 130 -15.97 19.82 -19.38
C GLY A 130 -16.88 20.48 -18.34
N ILE A 131 -16.60 20.22 -17.07
CA ILE A 131 -17.26 20.90 -15.95
C ILE A 131 -16.68 22.32 -15.87
N SER A 132 -17.32 23.25 -16.58
CA SER A 132 -16.79 24.61 -16.78
C SER A 132 -17.37 25.67 -15.85
N THR A 133 -18.50 25.37 -15.20
CA THR A 133 -19.14 26.30 -14.27
C THR A 133 -19.49 25.58 -12.98
N LEU A 134 -19.05 26.13 -11.85
CA LEU A 134 -19.35 25.63 -10.52
C LEU A 134 -20.18 26.66 -9.76
N THR A 135 -21.15 26.20 -9.00
CA THR A 135 -22.03 27.07 -8.19
C THR A 135 -21.26 27.78 -7.09
N ASP A 136 -20.27 27.10 -6.49
CA ASP A 136 -19.36 27.67 -5.49
C ASP A 136 -17.96 27.02 -5.59
N ALA A 137 -16.99 27.59 -4.90
CA ALA A 137 -15.62 27.06 -4.89
C ALA A 137 -15.41 25.89 -3.91
N GLY A 138 -16.46 25.49 -3.18
CA GLY A 138 -16.33 24.49 -2.12
C GLY A 138 -15.55 24.97 -0.89
N THR A 139 -15.38 24.07 0.07
CA THR A 139 -14.60 24.36 1.28
C THR A 139 -13.69 23.18 1.59
N ALA A 140 -12.40 23.48 1.83
CA ALA A 140 -11.36 22.48 2.11
C ALA A 140 -11.33 21.36 1.06
N VAL A 141 -11.37 21.75 -0.20
CA VAL A 141 -11.35 20.79 -1.32
C VAL A 141 -9.96 20.19 -1.43
N LYS A 142 -9.93 18.88 -1.60
CA LYS A 142 -8.70 18.08 -1.78
C LYS A 142 -8.87 17.14 -2.95
N VAL A 143 -7.80 16.93 -3.68
CA VAL A 143 -7.72 15.98 -4.77
C VAL A 143 -7.05 14.71 -4.26
N LEU A 144 -7.74 13.59 -4.38
CA LEU A 144 -7.22 12.27 -4.06
C LEU A 144 -6.63 11.66 -5.33
N ILE A 145 -5.35 11.31 -5.28
CA ILE A 145 -4.61 10.79 -6.43
C ILE A 145 -4.35 9.29 -6.31
N ASN A 146 -4.22 8.76 -5.09
CA ASN A 146 -3.83 7.38 -4.83
C ASN A 146 -5.01 6.40 -4.86
N ASN A 147 -4.70 5.12 -5.09
CA ASN A 147 -5.67 4.01 -5.10
C ASN A 147 -6.02 3.58 -3.67
N VAL A 148 -6.79 4.38 -2.98
CA VAL A 148 -7.22 4.14 -1.59
C VAL A 148 -8.73 4.02 -1.53
N VAL A 149 -9.23 2.91 -1.01
CA VAL A 149 -10.63 2.70 -0.65
C VAL A 149 -10.75 2.88 0.87
N ASP A 150 -11.64 3.77 1.31
CA ASP A 150 -11.90 4.00 2.74
C ASP A 150 -13.08 3.15 3.18
N ALA A 151 -12.85 2.19 4.06
CA ALA A 151 -13.90 1.36 4.63
C ALA A 151 -14.75 2.06 5.69
N GLY A 152 -14.37 3.28 6.12
CA GLY A 152 -15.15 4.08 7.08
C GLY A 152 -15.36 3.38 8.44
N ASN A 153 -14.38 2.60 8.89
CA ASN A 153 -14.46 1.76 10.09
C ASN A 153 -15.56 0.67 10.01
N ALA A 154 -15.92 0.26 8.80
CA ALA A 154 -16.77 -0.90 8.57
C ALA A 154 -15.93 -2.17 8.37
N LYS A 155 -16.56 -3.33 8.55
CA LYS A 155 -15.95 -4.60 8.15
C LYS A 155 -15.82 -4.63 6.63
N PHE A 156 -14.67 -5.07 6.11
CA PHE A 156 -14.51 -5.14 4.67
C PHE A 156 -15.44 -6.15 4.02
N THR A 157 -15.83 -5.85 2.80
CA THR A 157 -16.69 -6.67 1.93
C THR A 157 -15.92 -7.06 0.66
N LEU A 158 -16.46 -7.98 -0.11
CA LEU A 158 -15.88 -8.33 -1.41
C LEU A 158 -16.02 -7.18 -2.40
N ASP A 159 -17.11 -6.42 -2.35
CA ASP A 159 -17.30 -5.23 -3.18
C ASP A 159 -16.16 -4.22 -3.01
N MET A 160 -15.66 -4.02 -1.77
CA MET A 160 -14.51 -3.15 -1.52
C MET A 160 -13.20 -3.69 -2.13
N ILE A 161 -13.06 -5.03 -2.22
CA ILE A 161 -11.91 -5.65 -2.90
C ILE A 161 -12.02 -5.40 -4.40
N ASP A 162 -13.21 -5.59 -4.98
CA ASP A 162 -13.47 -5.36 -6.40
C ASP A 162 -13.30 -3.88 -6.76
N ASP A 163 -13.77 -2.96 -5.93
CA ASP A 163 -13.52 -1.52 -6.08
C ASP A 163 -12.03 -1.19 -6.08
N ALA A 164 -11.28 -1.78 -5.14
CA ALA A 164 -9.83 -1.56 -5.05
C ALA A 164 -9.09 -2.16 -6.27
N MET A 165 -9.51 -3.33 -6.76
CA MET A 165 -8.97 -3.92 -7.98
C MET A 165 -9.28 -3.07 -9.20
N GLU A 166 -10.49 -2.56 -9.31
CA GLU A 166 -10.90 -1.66 -10.39
C GLU A 166 -10.04 -0.39 -10.41
N LEU A 167 -9.78 0.22 -9.24
CA LEU A 167 -8.91 1.38 -9.13
C LEU A 167 -7.49 1.09 -9.63
N ALA A 168 -6.90 -0.05 -9.23
CA ALA A 168 -5.58 -0.47 -9.70
C ALA A 168 -5.58 -0.75 -11.21
N TYR A 169 -6.61 -1.41 -11.72
CA TYR A 169 -6.75 -1.74 -13.14
C TYR A 169 -6.77 -0.48 -14.03
N TYR A 170 -7.51 0.57 -13.63
CA TYR A 170 -7.52 1.85 -14.35
C TYR A 170 -6.15 2.55 -14.40
N ARG A 171 -5.25 2.22 -13.46
CA ARG A 171 -3.87 2.72 -13.44
C ARG A 171 -2.88 1.79 -14.14
N GLY A 172 -3.37 0.75 -14.83
CA GLY A 172 -2.56 -0.22 -15.55
C GLY A 172 -1.90 -1.26 -14.66
N GLY A 173 -2.35 -1.42 -13.41
CA GLY A 173 -1.92 -2.47 -12.49
C GLY A 173 -2.77 -3.72 -12.60
N HIS A 174 -2.17 -4.86 -12.27
CA HIS A 174 -2.84 -6.15 -12.15
C HIS A 174 -2.48 -6.79 -10.81
N PRO A 175 -3.13 -6.37 -9.71
CA PRO A 175 -2.89 -6.98 -8.41
C PRO A 175 -3.12 -8.49 -8.48
N THR A 176 -2.15 -9.26 -8.02
CA THR A 176 -2.21 -10.72 -7.98
C THR A 176 -2.21 -11.26 -6.55
N GLN A 177 -1.91 -10.41 -5.59
CA GLN A 177 -1.83 -10.80 -4.19
C GLN A 177 -2.60 -9.82 -3.32
N ILE A 178 -3.33 -10.38 -2.35
CA ILE A 178 -3.94 -9.60 -1.27
C ILE A 178 -3.24 -9.93 0.05
N TRP A 179 -2.72 -8.91 0.71
CA TRP A 179 -1.99 -9.04 1.97
C TRP A 179 -2.84 -8.55 3.12
N LEU A 180 -3.04 -9.43 4.06
CA LEU A 180 -3.99 -9.30 5.15
C LEU A 180 -3.30 -9.58 6.49
N ASN A 181 -3.71 -8.88 7.54
CA ASN A 181 -3.45 -9.33 8.90
C ASN A 181 -4.17 -10.67 9.16
N PRO A 182 -3.68 -11.56 10.03
CA PRO A 182 -4.33 -12.83 10.36
C PRO A 182 -5.81 -12.71 10.73
N THR A 183 -6.21 -11.63 11.42
CA THR A 183 -7.61 -11.35 11.77
C THR A 183 -8.47 -11.11 10.52
N GLN A 184 -7.98 -10.27 9.61
CA GLN A 184 -8.66 -9.98 8.35
C GLN A 184 -8.65 -11.17 7.39
N LYS A 185 -7.59 -11.99 7.38
CA LYS A 185 -7.56 -13.25 6.60
C LYS A 185 -8.66 -14.20 7.05
N ARG A 186 -8.91 -14.29 8.35
CA ARG A 186 -10.02 -15.08 8.89
C ARG A 186 -11.37 -14.53 8.42
N ARG A 187 -11.54 -13.21 8.39
CA ARG A 187 -12.75 -12.56 7.85
C ARG A 187 -12.91 -12.86 6.37
N PHE A 188 -11.84 -12.78 5.58
CA PHE A 188 -11.83 -13.12 4.16
C PHE A 188 -12.34 -14.55 3.92
N SER A 189 -11.83 -15.54 4.65
CA SER A 189 -12.29 -16.93 4.55
C SER A 189 -13.77 -17.08 4.94
N THR A 190 -14.27 -16.25 5.86
CA THR A 190 -15.69 -16.25 6.25
C THR A 190 -16.56 -15.68 5.12
N LEU A 191 -16.17 -14.58 4.50
CA LEU A 191 -16.89 -13.99 3.35
C LEU A 191 -16.98 -14.98 2.18
N ALA A 192 -15.85 -15.62 1.85
CA ALA A 192 -15.82 -16.62 0.80
C ALA A 192 -16.78 -17.80 1.09
N ARG A 193 -16.93 -18.17 2.36
CA ARG A 193 -17.84 -19.24 2.81
C ARG A 193 -19.30 -18.83 2.76
N GLU A 194 -19.62 -17.59 3.05
CA GLU A 194 -20.99 -17.03 2.99
C GLU A 194 -21.51 -17.02 1.54
N LEU A 195 -20.63 -16.85 0.56
CA LEU A 195 -20.99 -16.80 -0.87
C LEU A 195 -20.98 -18.17 -1.56
N HIS A 196 -20.11 -19.09 -1.13
CA HIS A 196 -20.03 -20.41 -1.71
C HIS A 196 -20.81 -21.43 -0.88
N THR A 197 -21.84 -21.99 -1.48
CA THR A 197 -22.39 -23.29 -1.05
C THR A 197 -21.24 -24.28 -1.19
N VAL A 198 -20.68 -24.70 -0.06
CA VAL A 198 -19.51 -25.58 0.01
C VAL A 198 -19.76 -26.83 -0.84
N ASN A 199 -19.09 -26.94 -1.96
CA ASN A 199 -19.00 -28.19 -2.71
C ASN A 199 -18.20 -29.17 -1.85
N ARG A 200 -18.88 -29.86 -0.95
CA ARG A 200 -18.33 -30.96 -0.14
C ARG A 200 -18.05 -32.13 -1.08
N ASN A 201 -16.83 -32.22 -1.57
CA ASN A 201 -16.36 -33.49 -2.11
C ASN A 201 -16.39 -34.53 -0.98
N GLN A 202 -17.35 -35.44 -1.03
CA GLN A 202 -17.59 -36.46 0.02
C GLN A 202 -16.43 -37.46 0.17
N THR A 203 -15.40 -37.36 -0.65
CA THR A 203 -14.29 -38.33 -0.68
C THR A 203 -13.16 -38.00 0.31
N ASP A 204 -13.02 -36.74 0.73
CA ASP A 204 -11.99 -36.37 1.68
C ASP A 204 -12.57 -36.12 3.07
N LYS A 205 -12.11 -36.92 4.05
CA LYS A 205 -12.44 -36.75 5.49
C LYS A 205 -11.83 -35.50 6.12
N LYS A 206 -11.32 -34.56 5.32
CA LYS A 206 -10.66 -33.34 5.78
C LYS A 206 -11.62 -32.16 5.69
N ILE A 207 -11.84 -31.49 6.82
CA ILE A 207 -12.54 -30.20 6.83
C ILE A 207 -11.49 -29.14 6.47
N SER A 208 -11.62 -28.52 5.29
CA SER A 208 -10.83 -27.37 4.90
C SER A 208 -11.70 -26.12 4.96
N ASP A 209 -11.27 -25.13 5.73
CA ASP A 209 -11.96 -23.85 5.95
C ASP A 209 -11.11 -22.67 5.47
N VAL A 210 -10.17 -22.93 4.58
CA VAL A 210 -9.21 -21.92 4.10
C VAL A 210 -9.52 -21.57 2.65
N THR A 211 -9.72 -20.29 2.39
CA THR A 211 -9.81 -19.75 1.04
C THR A 211 -8.52 -18.94 0.80
N ASP A 212 -7.73 -19.36 -0.16
CA ASP A 212 -6.46 -18.74 -0.51
C ASP A 212 -6.53 -17.98 -1.84
N VAL A 213 -7.57 -18.20 -2.64
CA VAL A 213 -7.72 -17.61 -3.97
C VAL A 213 -9.09 -16.96 -4.08
N TYR A 214 -9.11 -15.74 -4.60
CA TYR A 214 -10.31 -15.01 -4.97
C TYR A 214 -10.24 -14.66 -6.45
N GLU A 215 -11.27 -15.02 -7.19
CA GLU A 215 -11.42 -14.72 -8.62
C GLU A 215 -12.48 -13.64 -8.77
N SER A 216 -12.08 -12.49 -9.33
CA SER A 216 -12.94 -11.38 -9.67
C SER A 216 -12.94 -11.11 -11.16
N ASP A 217 -13.78 -10.20 -11.63
CA ASP A 217 -13.84 -9.77 -13.03
C ASP A 217 -12.53 -9.13 -13.53
N PHE A 218 -11.68 -8.63 -12.61
CA PHE A 218 -10.41 -7.96 -12.91
C PHE A 218 -9.19 -8.87 -12.79
N GLY A 219 -9.35 -10.09 -12.29
CA GLY A 219 -8.24 -11.04 -12.14
C GLY A 219 -8.34 -11.93 -10.91
N VAL A 220 -7.26 -12.66 -10.68
CA VAL A 220 -7.16 -13.64 -9.58
C VAL A 220 -6.24 -13.12 -8.51
N LEU A 221 -6.71 -13.07 -7.26
CA LEU A 221 -5.96 -12.68 -6.07
C LEU A 221 -5.61 -13.88 -5.21
N GLU A 222 -4.34 -14.01 -4.86
CA GLU A 222 -3.86 -14.94 -3.84
C GLU A 222 -3.82 -14.27 -2.47
N ALA A 223 -4.55 -14.81 -1.50
CA ALA A 223 -4.67 -14.21 -0.18
C ALA A 223 -3.56 -14.69 0.76
N LYS A 224 -2.65 -13.79 1.14
CA LYS A 224 -1.52 -14.04 2.04
C LYS A 224 -1.71 -13.32 3.38
N SER A 225 -1.49 -14.04 4.46
CA SER A 225 -1.50 -13.44 5.79
C SER A 225 -0.08 -13.00 6.18
N HIS A 226 0.05 -11.76 6.63
CA HIS A 226 1.29 -11.20 7.16
C HIS A 226 1.09 -10.72 8.59
N LEU A 227 1.92 -11.19 9.51
CA LEU A 227 1.82 -10.84 10.92
C LEU A 227 2.03 -9.33 11.16
N ASN A 228 2.92 -8.73 10.38
CA ASN A 228 3.31 -7.33 10.52
C ASN A 228 2.40 -6.36 9.74
N CYS A 229 1.36 -6.88 9.06
CA CYS A 229 0.36 -6.06 8.41
C CYS A 229 -0.55 -5.41 9.46
N SER A 230 -0.88 -4.13 9.29
CA SER A 230 -1.81 -3.43 10.18
C SER A 230 -3.21 -4.05 10.13
N ASP A 231 -3.92 -4.04 11.25
CA ASP A 231 -5.27 -4.60 11.36
C ASP A 231 -6.31 -3.82 10.57
N ASP A 232 -6.06 -2.52 10.39
CA ASP A 232 -6.95 -1.55 9.76
C ASP A 232 -6.72 -1.39 8.26
N LYS A 233 -5.74 -2.14 7.68
CA LYS A 233 -5.35 -2.01 6.27
C LYS A 233 -5.31 -3.35 5.56
N ILE A 234 -5.72 -3.32 4.31
CA ILE A 234 -5.64 -4.46 3.39
C ILE A 234 -4.94 -3.97 2.13
N PHE A 235 -3.87 -4.64 1.72
CA PHE A 235 -3.09 -4.27 0.56
C PHE A 235 -3.37 -5.24 -0.60
N LEU A 236 -3.75 -4.70 -1.76
CA LEU A 236 -3.84 -5.42 -3.01
C LEU A 236 -2.58 -5.09 -3.81
N MET A 237 -1.70 -6.07 -3.97
CA MET A 237 -0.35 -5.86 -4.45
C MET A 237 -0.14 -6.45 -5.84
N ASP A 238 0.53 -5.70 -6.67
CA ASP A 238 1.18 -6.20 -7.87
C ASP A 238 2.69 -6.31 -7.62
N PRO A 239 3.20 -7.50 -7.28
CA PRO A 239 4.59 -7.66 -6.86
C PRO A 239 5.62 -7.26 -7.93
N SER A 240 5.22 -7.18 -9.20
CA SER A 240 6.13 -6.83 -10.30
C SER A 240 6.69 -5.42 -10.21
N TYR A 241 5.98 -4.52 -9.54
CA TYR A 241 6.39 -3.12 -9.35
C TYR A 241 7.10 -2.85 -8.03
N TRP A 242 7.27 -3.87 -7.19
CA TRP A 242 7.89 -3.73 -5.86
C TRP A 242 9.18 -4.51 -5.80
N GLY A 243 10.22 -3.93 -5.24
CA GLY A 243 11.51 -4.58 -5.10
C GLY A 243 12.30 -4.06 -3.91
N LEU A 244 13.19 -4.91 -3.40
CA LEU A 244 14.15 -4.51 -2.39
C LEU A 244 15.48 -4.15 -3.06
N ARG A 245 16.01 -2.98 -2.73
CA ARG A 245 17.32 -2.53 -3.16
C ARG A 245 18.26 -2.49 -1.97
N TYR A 246 19.35 -3.23 -2.07
CA TYR A 246 20.38 -3.28 -1.05
C TYR A 246 21.52 -2.34 -1.45
N PHE A 247 21.83 -1.36 -0.60
CA PHE A 247 23.09 -0.64 -0.66
C PHE A 247 24.19 -1.54 -0.09
N ASP A 248 23.89 -2.19 1.03
CA ASP A 248 24.73 -3.16 1.66
C ASP A 248 23.92 -4.40 2.04
N LYS A 249 24.33 -5.57 1.48
CA LYS A 249 23.64 -6.83 1.74
C LYS A 249 23.88 -7.29 3.16
N PRO A 250 22.96 -8.08 3.76
CA PRO A 250 23.17 -8.64 5.08
C PRO A 250 24.53 -9.33 5.17
N HIS A 251 25.39 -8.82 6.03
CA HIS A 251 26.71 -9.41 6.28
C HIS A 251 27.05 -9.40 7.77
N LEU A 252 27.96 -10.29 8.14
CA LEU A 252 28.46 -10.44 9.50
C LEU A 252 29.76 -9.63 9.65
N ILE A 253 29.80 -8.72 10.62
CA ILE A 253 31.02 -8.05 11.05
C ILE A 253 31.62 -8.88 12.16
N PRO A 254 32.82 -9.49 11.96
CA PRO A 254 33.45 -10.37 12.93
C PRO A 254 34.04 -9.57 14.10
N ASN A 255 34.31 -10.27 15.21
CA ASN A 255 34.90 -9.70 16.42
C ASN A 255 36.29 -9.03 16.20
N SER A 256 37.01 -9.41 15.13
CA SER A 256 38.30 -8.79 14.78
C SER A 256 38.18 -7.32 14.37
N GLU A 257 37.04 -6.93 13.85
CA GLU A 257 36.76 -5.55 13.37
C GLU A 257 36.02 -4.71 14.41
N LEU A 258 35.60 -5.31 15.52
CA LEU A 258 34.90 -4.64 16.60
C LEU A 258 35.84 -4.33 17.77
N ALA A 259 35.65 -3.18 18.43
CA ALA A 259 36.42 -2.83 19.62
C ALA A 259 36.23 -3.86 20.75
N LYS A 260 37.32 -4.47 21.22
CA LYS A 260 37.30 -5.40 22.35
C LYS A 260 37.16 -4.61 23.65
N THR A 261 36.10 -4.89 24.40
CA THR A 261 35.83 -4.30 25.71
C THR A 261 35.86 -5.32 26.85
N GLY A 262 36.25 -6.59 26.58
CA GLY A 262 36.28 -7.67 27.59
C GLY A 262 36.67 -9.02 26.98
N SER A 263 36.58 -10.09 27.80
CA SER A 263 36.90 -11.47 27.42
C SER A 263 35.69 -12.19 26.77
N TYR A 264 34.97 -11.53 25.88
CA TYR A 264 33.85 -12.11 25.16
C TYR A 264 33.95 -11.82 23.68
N GLU A 265 33.34 -12.66 22.85
CA GLU A 265 33.25 -12.47 21.44
C GLU A 265 31.98 -11.68 21.11
N LYS A 266 32.13 -10.66 20.26
CA LYS A 266 31.04 -9.86 19.72
C LYS A 266 30.93 -10.10 18.20
N PHE A 267 29.73 -10.05 17.71
CA PHE A 267 29.47 -9.95 16.27
C PHE A 267 28.27 -9.03 16.03
N VAL A 268 28.26 -8.41 14.89
CA VAL A 268 27.16 -7.56 14.44
C VAL A 268 26.73 -8.02 13.06
N ILE A 269 25.44 -8.14 12.85
CA ILE A 269 24.87 -8.38 11.53
C ILE A 269 24.21 -7.08 11.08
N THR A 270 24.67 -6.54 9.99
CA THR A 270 24.17 -5.26 9.42
C THR A 270 23.66 -5.44 8.01
N SER A 271 22.75 -4.59 7.62
CA SER A 271 22.27 -4.47 6.26
C SER A 271 21.71 -3.08 6.04
N THR A 272 21.97 -2.48 4.88
CA THR A 272 21.37 -1.23 4.45
C THR A 272 20.53 -1.48 3.20
N LEU A 273 19.24 -1.25 3.30
CA LEU A 273 18.29 -1.52 2.23
C LEU A 273 17.24 -0.41 2.11
N SER A 274 16.60 -0.36 0.96
CA SER A 274 15.45 0.50 0.69
C SER A 274 14.39 -0.26 -0.10
N LEU A 275 13.13 0.07 0.15
CA LEU A 275 12.01 -0.42 -0.66
C LEU A 275 11.92 0.42 -1.94
N GLN A 276 11.91 -0.23 -3.08
CA GLN A 276 11.65 0.39 -4.37
C GLN A 276 10.19 0.13 -4.75
N ALA A 277 9.44 1.21 -4.97
CA ALA A 277 8.11 1.19 -5.58
C ALA A 277 8.22 1.87 -6.95
N SER A 278 8.22 1.08 -8.01
CA SER A 278 8.34 1.62 -9.38
C SER A 278 7.05 2.29 -9.84
N GLN A 279 5.90 1.70 -9.48
CA GLN A 279 4.58 2.24 -9.76
C GLN A 279 3.62 1.89 -8.61
N PRO A 280 3.58 2.69 -7.53
CA PRO A 280 2.71 2.41 -6.38
C PRO A 280 1.22 2.35 -6.75
N LEU A 281 0.81 3.13 -7.75
CA LEU A 281 -0.57 3.19 -8.23
C LEU A 281 -1.05 1.92 -8.97
N ALA A 282 -0.14 1.00 -9.33
CA ALA A 282 -0.52 -0.32 -9.84
C ALA A 282 -1.06 -1.25 -8.75
N SER A 283 -0.94 -0.84 -7.50
CA SER A 283 -1.45 -1.52 -6.32
C SER A 283 -2.55 -0.66 -5.68
N ALA A 284 -3.37 -1.24 -4.81
CA ALA A 284 -4.42 -0.54 -4.10
C ALA A 284 -4.43 -0.88 -2.62
N VAL A 285 -5.03 -0.04 -1.80
CA VAL A 285 -5.16 -0.25 -0.36
C VAL A 285 -6.59 0.04 0.11
N ILE A 286 -7.10 -0.78 0.98
CA ILE A 286 -8.34 -0.52 1.73
C ILE A 286 -7.93 -0.10 3.13
N ASN A 287 -8.27 1.13 3.51
CA ASN A 287 -7.95 1.71 4.81
C ASN A 287 -9.17 1.72 5.74
N ASN A 288 -8.93 1.95 7.04
CA ASN A 288 -9.96 2.11 8.07
C ASN A 288 -10.92 0.91 8.14
N VAL A 289 -10.37 -0.28 8.03
CA VAL A 289 -11.14 -1.53 8.14
C VAL A 289 -11.36 -1.86 9.60
N ALA A 290 -12.63 -2.12 9.99
CA ALA A 290 -12.93 -2.62 11.33
C ALA A 290 -12.44 -4.06 11.52
N ARG A 291 -12.15 -4.40 12.77
CA ARG A 291 -11.79 -5.77 13.18
C ARG A 291 -12.94 -6.75 13.06
#